data_70de3e65b1b6f38ffc4e464f8cac0d8e
#
_entry.id   70de3e65b1b6f38ffc4e464f8cac0d8e
#
_cell.length_a   1.000
_cell.length_b   1.000
_cell.length_c   1.000
_cell.angle_alpha   90.00
_cell.angle_beta   90.00
_cell.angle_gamma   90.00
#
_symmetry.space_group_name_H-M   'P 1'
#
loop_
_entity.id
_entity.type
_entity.pdbx_description
1 polymer ?
#
loop_
_entity_poly.entity_id
_entity_poly.type
_entity_poly.pdbx_seq_one_letter_code
_entity_poly.pdbx_strand_id
1 'polypeptide(L)'
;MELFAYALVFIVLLFAIIQAISSEDAPKHTTQRRRRKQQRLANKRQPENTVTHQKPQPLAVTKKPFDSTHINVKKGAVGEQIIKVEVLSKLDRSQYHYFHNLIIPHNGATTQIDNIIVSPFGVFVIEAKYYEGWIFGGQQQKTWTRTKSRYEKYPFTNPLHQNYAHVKALEQLIRQPENRFHSIVVFTHRDCQLRTELPANVCLTKQFIPYVQQFTKPIIAPDQIQRICKILSQPEWEATPERLAQHIQSLNQRP
;
A
#
# COMPACT_ATOMS: atom_id res chain seq x y z
N MET A 1 -0.98 -0.46 33.67
CA MET A 1 -0.35 0.84 33.33
C MET A 1 0.63 0.75 32.17
N GLU A 2 1.36 -0.34 32.01
CA GLU A 2 2.37 -0.49 30.93
C GLU A 2 1.77 -0.48 29.49
N LEU A 3 0.61 -1.07 29.27
CA LEU A 3 -0.05 -1.10 27.95
C LEU A 3 -0.44 0.31 27.44
N PHE A 4 -0.76 1.25 28.33
CA PHE A 4 -1.04 2.64 27.96
C PHE A 4 0.23 3.40 27.57
N ALA A 5 1.37 3.10 28.21
CA ALA A 5 2.65 3.71 27.87
C ALA A 5 3.13 3.28 26.49
N TYR A 6 3.00 2.00 26.13
CA TYR A 6 3.35 1.51 24.79
C TYR A 6 2.43 2.07 23.70
N ALA A 7 1.13 2.24 23.99
CA ALA A 7 0.20 2.87 23.04
C ALA A 7 0.56 4.34 22.79
N LEU A 8 0.95 5.07 23.82
CA LEU A 8 1.33 6.48 23.70
C LEU A 8 2.64 6.65 22.90
N VAL A 9 3.66 5.84 23.18
CA VAL A 9 4.93 5.82 22.46
C VAL A 9 4.71 5.47 20.99
N PHE A 10 3.80 4.53 20.70
CA PHE A 10 3.47 4.11 19.34
C PHE A 10 2.75 5.23 18.56
N ILE A 11 1.83 5.96 19.21
CA ILE A 11 1.13 7.11 18.62
C ILE A 11 2.10 8.23 18.32
N VAL A 12 3.05 8.51 19.22
CA VAL A 12 4.07 9.55 19.04
C VAL A 12 5.01 9.19 17.89
N LEU A 13 5.45 7.93 17.80
CA LEU A 13 6.27 7.44 16.68
C LEU A 13 5.51 7.50 15.35
N LEU A 14 4.24 7.12 15.33
CA LEU A 14 3.41 7.22 14.14
C LEU A 14 3.23 8.67 13.70
N PHE A 15 3.02 9.59 14.65
CA PHE A 15 2.88 11.03 14.37
C PHE A 15 4.20 11.63 13.86
N ALA A 16 5.35 11.23 14.43
CA ALA A 16 6.67 11.62 13.96
C ALA A 16 6.97 11.11 12.54
N ILE A 17 6.57 9.88 12.21
CA ILE A 17 6.71 9.29 10.87
C ILE A 17 5.81 10.05 9.87
N ILE A 18 4.59 10.36 10.24
CA ILE A 18 3.65 11.12 9.41
C ILE A 18 4.17 12.54 9.18
N GLN A 19 4.72 13.20 10.19
CA GLN A 19 5.33 14.54 10.07
C GLN A 19 6.59 14.52 9.21
N ALA A 20 7.47 13.52 9.36
CA ALA A 20 8.68 13.38 8.55
C ALA A 20 8.34 13.20 7.06
N ILE A 21 7.30 12.43 6.74
CA ILE A 21 6.81 12.25 5.36
C ILE A 21 6.17 13.55 4.82
N SER A 22 5.46 14.31 5.67
CA SER A 22 4.83 15.57 5.28
C SER A 22 5.83 16.72 5.07
N SER A 23 6.98 16.69 5.73
CA SER A 23 8.01 17.75 5.60
C SER A 23 8.87 17.59 4.33
N GLU A 24 8.94 16.39 3.74
CA GLU A 24 9.68 16.16 2.49
C GLU A 24 8.92 16.60 1.22
N ASP A 25 7.59 16.76 1.30
CA ASP A 25 6.73 17.09 0.14
C ASP A 25 6.42 18.62 0.00
N ALA A 26 7.10 19.52 0.69
CA ALA A 26 6.94 20.95 0.49
C ALA A 26 7.55 21.37 -0.87
N PRO A 27 6.78 22.04 -1.77
CA PRO A 27 7.23 22.32 -3.13
C PRO A 27 8.31 23.43 -3.16
N LYS A 28 9.57 23.05 -3.20
CA LYS A 28 10.73 23.95 -3.43
C LYS A 28 10.78 24.51 -4.87
N HIS A 29 9.73 24.33 -5.68
CA HIS A 29 9.78 24.61 -7.12
C HIS A 29 9.39 26.05 -7.54
N THR A 30 8.74 26.84 -6.70
CA THR A 30 8.22 28.16 -7.11
C THR A 30 9.26 29.26 -7.09
N THR A 31 10.21 29.21 -6.17
CA THR A 31 11.21 30.27 -6.00
C THR A 31 12.36 30.17 -7.03
N GLN A 32 12.73 28.97 -7.44
CA GLN A 32 13.79 28.74 -8.41
C GLN A 32 13.39 29.12 -9.84
N ARG A 33 12.09 28.99 -10.18
CA ARG A 33 11.57 29.35 -11.51
C ARG A 33 11.54 30.87 -11.72
N ARG A 34 11.26 31.65 -10.66
CA ARG A 34 11.30 33.13 -10.70
C ARG A 34 12.72 33.65 -10.82
N ARG A 35 13.70 33.07 -10.11
CA ARG A 35 15.13 33.47 -10.21
C ARG A 35 15.72 33.16 -11.59
N ARG A 36 15.41 32.03 -12.21
CA ARG A 36 15.87 31.67 -13.59
C ARG A 36 15.27 32.58 -14.65
N LYS A 37 14.03 33.09 -14.48
CA LYS A 37 13.42 34.03 -15.43
C LYS A 37 14.06 35.41 -15.34
N GLN A 38 14.41 35.89 -14.16
CA GLN A 38 15.13 37.16 -13.97
C GLN A 38 16.56 37.13 -14.50
N GLN A 39 17.28 36.02 -14.31
CA GLN A 39 18.65 35.87 -14.87
C GLN A 39 18.66 35.80 -16.41
N ARG A 40 17.64 35.19 -17.03
CA ARG A 40 17.53 35.19 -18.50
C ARG A 40 17.25 36.56 -19.10
N LEU A 41 16.59 37.44 -18.39
CA LEU A 41 16.31 38.82 -18.82
C LEU A 41 17.52 39.72 -18.64
N ALA A 42 18.37 39.50 -17.63
CA ALA A 42 19.60 40.25 -17.39
C ALA A 42 20.70 39.95 -18.43
N ASN A 43 20.82 38.66 -18.89
CA ASN A 43 21.84 38.27 -19.87
C ASN A 43 21.53 38.66 -21.34
N LYS A 44 20.36 39.26 -21.61
CA LYS A 44 19.99 39.72 -22.96
C LYS A 44 20.48 41.13 -23.33
N ARG A 45 21.28 41.80 -22.46
CA ARG A 45 21.71 43.17 -22.65
C ARG A 45 23.21 43.39 -22.69
N GLN A 46 24.02 42.40 -23.13
CA GLN A 46 25.42 42.66 -23.42
C GLN A 46 25.75 42.33 -24.89
N PRO A 47 26.55 43.14 -25.60
CA PRO A 47 26.89 42.98 -27.00
C PRO A 47 27.92 41.85 -27.18
N GLU A 48 27.84 41.18 -28.35
CA GLU A 48 28.70 40.08 -28.78
C GLU A 48 30.17 40.48 -28.91
N ASN A 49 31.03 39.77 -28.19
CA ASN A 49 32.43 39.69 -28.54
C ASN A 49 32.72 38.26 -29.05
N THR A 50 33.13 38.17 -30.30
CA THR A 50 33.48 36.98 -31.05
C THR A 50 34.70 36.30 -30.45
N VAL A 51 34.57 35.16 -29.80
CA VAL A 51 35.67 34.27 -29.44
C VAL A 51 35.29 32.86 -29.87
N THR A 52 36.14 32.27 -30.70
CA THR A 52 36.03 30.91 -31.24
C THR A 52 35.97 29.87 -30.11
N HIS A 53 34.87 29.21 -29.94
CA HIS A 53 34.70 28.16 -28.93
C HIS A 53 34.83 26.76 -29.55
N GLN A 54 35.85 26.03 -29.11
CA GLN A 54 35.85 24.59 -29.16
C GLN A 54 34.69 24.04 -28.32
N LYS A 55 33.95 23.11 -28.92
CA LYS A 55 32.77 22.46 -28.34
C LYS A 55 33.20 21.61 -27.13
N PRO A 56 32.73 21.87 -25.90
CA PRO A 56 33.00 21.00 -24.76
C PRO A 56 32.25 19.67 -24.94
N GLN A 57 32.99 18.56 -24.79
CA GLN A 57 32.38 17.25 -24.70
C GLN A 57 31.48 17.18 -23.47
N PRO A 58 30.27 16.54 -23.54
CA PRO A 58 29.43 16.36 -22.39
C PRO A 58 30.10 15.41 -21.41
N LEU A 59 30.42 15.89 -20.22
CA LEU A 59 30.72 15.05 -19.08
C LEU A 59 29.50 14.14 -18.81
N ALA A 60 29.71 12.84 -18.99
CA ALA A 60 28.70 11.83 -18.65
C ALA A 60 28.42 11.87 -17.13
N VAL A 61 27.40 12.60 -16.75
CA VAL A 61 26.84 12.52 -15.38
C VAL A 61 26.14 11.17 -15.31
N THR A 62 26.84 10.18 -14.79
CA THR A 62 26.23 8.91 -14.38
C THR A 62 25.24 9.20 -13.26
N LYS A 63 23.97 9.43 -13.61
CA LYS A 63 22.88 9.39 -12.65
C LYS A 63 22.83 7.96 -12.11
N LYS A 64 23.31 7.72 -10.90
CA LYS A 64 22.97 6.49 -10.17
C LYS A 64 21.45 6.33 -10.25
N PRO A 65 20.93 5.16 -10.64
CA PRO A 65 19.48 4.95 -10.65
C PRO A 65 18.99 5.21 -9.24
N PHE A 66 18.02 6.11 -9.12
CA PHE A 66 17.34 6.40 -7.85
C PHE A 66 16.63 5.12 -7.42
N ASP A 67 17.05 4.55 -6.30
CA ASP A 67 16.50 3.31 -5.79
C ASP A 67 15.07 3.55 -5.27
N SER A 68 14.11 3.42 -6.18
CA SER A 68 12.68 3.54 -5.89
C SER A 68 12.14 2.39 -5.03
N THR A 69 12.89 1.29 -4.92
CA THR A 69 12.47 0.07 -4.23
C THR A 69 12.28 0.32 -2.74
N HIS A 70 13.22 0.98 -2.07
CA HIS A 70 13.12 1.30 -0.65
C HIS A 70 11.96 2.25 -0.31
N ILE A 71 11.63 3.19 -1.20
CA ILE A 71 10.52 4.12 -0.99
C ILE A 71 9.17 3.39 -1.15
N ASN A 72 9.07 2.46 -2.09
CA ASN A 72 7.85 1.69 -2.31
C ASN A 72 7.57 0.74 -1.14
N VAL A 73 8.59 0.08 -0.59
CA VAL A 73 8.47 -0.77 0.61
C VAL A 73 8.00 0.05 1.82
N LYS A 74 8.59 1.23 2.08
CA LYS A 74 8.14 2.12 3.16
C LYS A 74 6.69 2.58 2.99
N LYS A 75 6.26 2.88 1.77
CA LYS A 75 4.87 3.30 1.48
C LYS A 75 3.87 2.16 1.66
N GLY A 76 4.22 0.93 1.30
CA GLY A 76 3.42 -0.26 1.58
C GLY A 76 3.17 -0.42 3.08
N ALA A 77 4.24 -0.44 3.88
CA ALA A 77 4.16 -0.56 5.33
C ALA A 77 3.29 0.52 6.00
N VAL A 78 3.30 1.76 5.50
CA VAL A 78 2.41 2.83 6.00
C VAL A 78 0.94 2.48 5.75
N GLY A 79 0.60 2.00 4.56
CA GLY A 79 -0.77 1.59 4.22
C GLY A 79 -1.29 0.48 5.12
N GLU A 80 -0.49 -0.55 5.36
CA GLU A 80 -0.79 -1.67 6.25
C GLU A 80 -1.00 -1.19 7.71
N GLN A 81 -0.15 -0.29 8.22
CA GLN A 81 -0.31 0.27 9.56
C GLN A 81 -1.59 1.10 9.72
N ILE A 82 -2.01 1.84 8.70
CA ILE A 82 -3.29 2.56 8.71
C ILE A 82 -4.44 1.56 8.88
N ILE A 83 -4.46 0.45 8.13
CA ILE A 83 -5.48 -0.59 8.27
C ILE A 83 -5.46 -1.18 9.67
N LYS A 84 -4.28 -1.53 10.20
CA LYS A 84 -4.13 -2.06 11.56
C LYS A 84 -4.75 -1.12 12.62
N VAL A 85 -4.45 0.18 12.55
CA VAL A 85 -4.99 1.19 13.48
C VAL A 85 -6.51 1.28 13.35
N GLU A 86 -7.05 1.34 12.13
CA GLU A 86 -8.50 1.39 11.88
C GLU A 86 -9.21 0.18 12.50
N VAL A 87 -8.70 -1.04 12.27
CA VAL A 87 -9.27 -2.28 12.81
C VAL A 87 -9.22 -2.29 14.34
N LEU A 88 -8.02 -2.10 14.92
CA LEU A 88 -7.81 -2.25 16.36
C LEU A 88 -8.49 -1.15 17.19
N SER A 89 -8.79 0.01 16.62
CA SER A 89 -9.45 1.12 17.31
C SER A 89 -10.96 1.15 17.14
N LYS A 90 -11.52 0.53 16.09
CA LYS A 90 -12.94 0.70 15.72
C LYS A 90 -13.75 -0.59 15.68
N LEU A 91 -13.10 -1.77 15.65
CA LEU A 91 -13.79 -3.06 15.69
C LEU A 91 -13.66 -3.70 17.07
N ASP A 92 -14.73 -4.37 17.49
CA ASP A 92 -14.76 -5.12 18.74
C ASP A 92 -13.85 -6.35 18.67
N ARG A 93 -12.78 -6.35 19.46
CA ARG A 93 -11.79 -7.43 19.50
C ARG A 93 -12.33 -8.76 20.02
N SER A 94 -13.46 -8.79 20.66
CA SER A 94 -14.12 -10.03 21.05
C SER A 94 -14.73 -10.77 19.87
N GLN A 95 -15.05 -10.05 18.78
CA GLN A 95 -15.66 -10.59 17.58
C GLN A 95 -14.73 -10.57 16.35
N TYR A 96 -13.78 -9.62 16.27
CA TYR A 96 -12.91 -9.41 15.11
C TYR A 96 -11.45 -9.68 15.48
N HIS A 97 -10.92 -10.82 15.01
CA HIS A 97 -9.55 -11.23 15.23
C HIS A 97 -8.68 -10.78 14.04
N TYR A 98 -7.65 -9.99 14.31
CA TYR A 98 -6.82 -9.37 13.28
C TYR A 98 -5.48 -10.07 13.13
N PHE A 99 -5.11 -10.39 11.88
CA PHE A 99 -3.82 -10.93 11.49
C PHE A 99 -3.23 -10.04 10.40
N HIS A 100 -1.91 -9.95 10.34
CA HIS A 100 -1.24 -9.12 9.34
C HIS A 100 0.09 -9.74 8.91
N ASN A 101 0.47 -9.40 7.67
CA ASN A 101 1.79 -9.73 7.12
C ASN A 101 2.10 -11.24 7.20
N LEU A 102 1.22 -12.05 6.64
CA LEU A 102 1.38 -13.50 6.58
C LEU A 102 1.87 -13.94 5.20
N ILE A 103 2.92 -14.77 5.17
CA ILE A 103 3.40 -15.43 3.95
C ILE A 103 2.91 -16.87 3.98
N ILE A 104 2.01 -17.22 3.07
CA ILE A 104 1.38 -18.55 3.03
C ILE A 104 1.62 -19.25 1.69
N PRO A 105 1.51 -20.60 1.63
CA PRO A 105 1.65 -21.34 0.39
C PRO A 105 0.55 -21.00 -0.63
N HIS A 106 0.92 -20.92 -1.90
CA HIS A 106 -0.01 -20.72 -3.01
C HIS A 106 0.55 -21.28 -4.32
N ASN A 107 -0.10 -22.31 -4.91
CA ASN A 107 0.24 -22.88 -6.22
C ASN A 107 1.73 -23.22 -6.39
N GLY A 108 2.30 -23.95 -5.44
CA GLY A 108 3.72 -24.36 -5.46
C GLY A 108 4.72 -23.26 -5.13
N ALA A 109 4.24 -22.06 -4.81
CA ALA A 109 5.01 -20.91 -4.38
C ALA A 109 4.42 -20.33 -3.08
N THR A 110 4.66 -19.03 -2.81
CA THR A 110 4.07 -18.32 -1.68
C THR A 110 3.37 -17.04 -2.12
N THR A 111 2.44 -16.56 -1.30
CA THR A 111 1.84 -15.23 -1.40
C THR A 111 1.90 -14.55 -0.04
N GLN A 112 2.14 -13.24 -0.04
CA GLN A 112 2.09 -12.41 1.17
C GLN A 112 0.72 -11.75 1.23
N ILE A 113 0.07 -11.82 2.40
CA ILE A 113 -1.23 -11.19 2.64
C ILE A 113 -1.04 -10.11 3.70
N ASP A 114 -1.38 -8.88 3.32
CA ASP A 114 -1.13 -7.72 4.14
C ASP A 114 -1.97 -7.72 5.43
N ASN A 115 -3.29 -7.94 5.29
CA ASN A 115 -4.22 -7.85 6.43
C ASN A 115 -5.38 -8.83 6.28
N ILE A 116 -5.73 -9.49 7.40
CA ILE A 116 -6.85 -10.42 7.50
C ILE A 116 -7.65 -10.11 8.77
N ILE A 117 -8.98 -10.17 8.66
CA ILE A 117 -9.86 -10.12 9.83
C ILE A 117 -10.71 -11.39 9.80
N VAL A 118 -10.73 -12.12 10.91
CA VAL A 118 -11.58 -13.30 11.12
C VAL A 118 -12.68 -12.92 12.10
N SER A 119 -13.93 -13.16 11.74
CA SER A 119 -15.08 -12.83 12.57
C SER A 119 -16.24 -13.81 12.34
N PRO A 120 -17.31 -13.77 13.16
CA PRO A 120 -18.54 -14.50 12.89
C PRO A 120 -19.14 -14.18 11.50
N PHE A 121 -18.89 -13.00 11.00
CA PHE A 121 -19.48 -12.48 9.75
C PHE A 121 -18.67 -12.82 8.50
N GLY A 122 -17.51 -13.47 8.65
CA GLY A 122 -16.65 -13.89 7.55
C GLY A 122 -15.16 -13.66 7.80
N VAL A 123 -14.37 -14.05 6.79
CA VAL A 123 -12.94 -13.77 6.71
C VAL A 123 -12.73 -12.62 5.72
N PHE A 124 -12.36 -11.47 6.21
CA PHE A 124 -12.07 -10.29 5.38
C PHE A 124 -10.59 -10.30 5.01
N VAL A 125 -10.31 -10.28 3.72
CA VAL A 125 -8.96 -10.21 3.15
C VAL A 125 -8.77 -8.82 2.58
N ILE A 126 -7.81 -8.07 3.12
CA ILE A 126 -7.66 -6.65 2.83
C ILE A 126 -6.33 -6.38 2.13
N GLU A 127 -6.40 -5.91 0.91
CA GLU A 127 -5.29 -5.39 0.12
C GLU A 127 -5.18 -3.88 0.34
N ALA A 128 -4.09 -3.41 0.92
CA ALA A 128 -3.86 -2.00 1.22
C ALA A 128 -3.02 -1.32 0.13
N LYS A 129 -3.45 -0.15 -0.37
CA LYS A 129 -2.71 0.64 -1.35
C LYS A 129 -2.49 2.07 -0.84
N TYR A 130 -1.26 2.41 -0.50
CA TYR A 130 -0.89 3.77 -0.09
C TYR A 130 -0.53 4.63 -1.30
N TYR A 131 -1.56 5.01 -2.08
CA TYR A 131 -1.40 5.77 -3.33
C TYR A 131 -2.05 7.15 -3.24
N GLU A 132 -1.24 8.18 -3.45
CA GLU A 132 -1.66 9.56 -3.63
C GLU A 132 -2.15 9.80 -5.06
N GLY A 133 -3.12 10.72 -5.21
CA GLY A 133 -3.60 11.18 -6.51
C GLY A 133 -4.82 10.42 -7.02
N TRP A 134 -5.00 10.38 -8.32
CA TRP A 134 -6.19 9.83 -8.95
C TRP A 134 -5.98 8.39 -9.38
N ILE A 135 -6.94 7.54 -9.06
CA ILE A 135 -6.97 6.13 -9.43
C ILE A 135 -8.02 5.92 -10.51
N PHE A 136 -7.58 5.30 -11.60
CA PHE A 136 -8.42 4.86 -12.70
C PHE A 136 -8.27 3.36 -12.88
N GLY A 137 -9.38 2.65 -12.99
CA GLY A 137 -9.39 1.21 -13.19
C GLY A 137 -10.80 0.67 -13.39
N GLY A 138 -10.90 -0.61 -13.66
CA GLY A 138 -12.14 -1.35 -13.80
C GLY A 138 -11.98 -2.79 -13.34
N GLN A 139 -13.05 -3.44 -12.93
CA GLN A 139 -13.03 -4.76 -12.32
C GLN A 139 -12.31 -5.80 -13.19
N GLN A 140 -12.52 -5.77 -14.50
CA GLN A 140 -11.96 -6.75 -15.45
C GLN A 140 -10.59 -6.37 -16.02
N GLN A 141 -10.12 -5.14 -15.78
CA GLN A 141 -8.85 -4.68 -16.33
C GLN A 141 -7.68 -5.32 -15.57
N LYS A 142 -6.68 -5.84 -16.27
CA LYS A 142 -5.47 -6.40 -15.65
C LYS A 142 -4.62 -5.35 -14.96
N THR A 143 -4.62 -4.13 -15.51
CA THR A 143 -3.77 -3.02 -15.05
C THR A 143 -4.63 -1.79 -14.79
N TRP A 144 -4.42 -1.19 -13.61
CA TRP A 144 -4.99 0.11 -13.23
C TRP A 144 -3.94 1.20 -13.38
N THR A 145 -4.39 2.45 -13.33
CA THR A 145 -3.50 3.61 -13.47
C THR A 145 -3.66 4.55 -12.28
N ARG A 146 -2.54 4.93 -11.68
CA ARG A 146 -2.44 6.04 -10.74
C ARG A 146 -1.89 7.27 -11.46
N THR A 147 -2.46 8.45 -11.23
CA THR A 147 -1.93 9.72 -11.76
C THR A 147 -1.76 10.72 -10.61
N LYS A 148 -0.62 11.42 -10.59
CA LYS A 148 -0.40 12.58 -9.72
C LYS A 148 -0.67 13.91 -10.43
N SER A 149 -0.54 13.92 -11.75
CA SER A 149 -0.78 15.09 -12.61
C SER A 149 -1.19 14.64 -14.01
N ARG A 150 -1.54 15.59 -14.88
CA ARG A 150 -1.87 15.33 -16.29
C ARG A 150 -0.81 14.49 -17.02
N TYR A 151 0.46 14.62 -16.62
CA TYR A 151 1.61 14.03 -17.32
C TYR A 151 2.22 12.84 -16.61
N GLU A 152 1.88 12.60 -15.33
CA GLU A 152 2.47 11.55 -14.51
C GLU A 152 1.49 10.41 -14.32
N LYS A 153 1.65 9.36 -15.14
CA LYS A 153 0.82 8.14 -15.10
C LYS A 153 1.67 6.95 -14.71
N TYR A 154 1.21 6.21 -13.72
CA TYR A 154 1.91 5.03 -13.19
C TYR A 154 0.96 3.83 -13.25
N PRO A 155 1.22 2.84 -14.13
CA PRO A 155 0.45 1.62 -14.17
C PRO A 155 0.76 0.75 -12.94
N PHE A 156 -0.22 -0.01 -12.48
CA PHE A 156 -0.05 -1.01 -11.43
C PHE A 156 -1.04 -2.16 -11.63
N THR A 157 -0.72 -3.33 -11.08
CA THR A 157 -1.57 -4.52 -11.15
C THR A 157 -2.93 -4.23 -10.50
N ASN A 158 -4.01 -4.73 -11.10
CA ASN A 158 -5.35 -4.63 -10.54
C ASN A 158 -5.39 -5.25 -9.14
N PRO A 159 -5.65 -4.47 -8.08
CA PRO A 159 -5.63 -4.97 -6.72
C PRO A 159 -6.79 -5.92 -6.40
N LEU A 160 -7.87 -5.91 -7.16
CA LEU A 160 -8.94 -6.91 -7.05
C LEU A 160 -8.45 -8.29 -7.48
N HIS A 161 -7.69 -8.37 -8.58
CA HIS A 161 -7.10 -9.64 -9.04
C HIS A 161 -6.01 -10.14 -8.09
N GLN A 162 -5.21 -9.23 -7.54
CA GLN A 162 -4.20 -9.55 -6.53
C GLN A 162 -4.87 -10.14 -5.30
N ASN A 163 -5.88 -9.45 -4.75
CA ASN A 163 -6.57 -9.89 -3.55
C ASN A 163 -7.41 -11.16 -3.76
N TYR A 164 -7.93 -11.39 -4.97
CA TYR A 164 -8.56 -12.66 -5.32
C TYR A 164 -7.59 -13.85 -5.17
N ALA A 165 -6.34 -13.69 -5.62
CA ALA A 165 -5.32 -14.73 -5.42
C ALA A 165 -5.03 -14.99 -3.94
N HIS A 166 -5.03 -13.95 -3.10
CA HIS A 166 -4.88 -14.07 -1.64
C HIS A 166 -6.05 -14.83 -1.01
N VAL A 167 -7.30 -14.53 -1.43
CA VAL A 167 -8.49 -15.29 -1.01
C VAL A 167 -8.35 -16.76 -1.36
N LYS A 168 -7.96 -17.09 -2.60
CA LYS A 168 -7.78 -18.49 -3.03
C LYS A 168 -6.69 -19.23 -2.24
N ALA A 169 -5.61 -18.56 -1.89
CA ALA A 169 -4.58 -19.13 -1.03
C ALA A 169 -5.12 -19.42 0.38
N LEU A 170 -5.88 -18.49 0.96
CA LEU A 170 -6.50 -18.66 2.28
C LEU A 170 -7.58 -19.76 2.28
N GLU A 171 -8.43 -19.86 1.26
CA GLU A 171 -9.40 -20.94 1.11
C GLU A 171 -8.74 -22.33 1.25
N GLN A 172 -7.61 -22.51 0.57
CA GLN A 172 -6.85 -23.76 0.63
C GLN A 172 -6.26 -24.00 2.01
N LEU A 173 -5.64 -22.97 2.61
CA LEU A 173 -4.95 -23.06 3.91
C LEU A 173 -5.93 -23.37 5.05
N ILE A 174 -7.00 -22.59 5.18
CA ILE A 174 -7.95 -22.70 6.30
C ILE A 174 -9.13 -23.61 6.00
N ARG A 175 -9.23 -24.15 4.78
CA ARG A 175 -10.28 -25.07 4.32
C ARG A 175 -11.70 -24.54 4.59
N GLN A 176 -11.94 -23.32 4.12
CA GLN A 176 -13.26 -22.67 4.17
C GLN A 176 -13.78 -22.42 2.76
N PRO A 177 -15.11 -22.51 2.51
CA PRO A 177 -15.69 -22.24 1.20
C PRO A 177 -15.64 -20.74 0.85
N GLU A 178 -15.61 -20.43 -0.45
CA GLU A 178 -15.45 -19.07 -1.00
C GLU A 178 -16.47 -18.07 -0.44
N ASN A 179 -17.72 -18.48 -0.24
CA ASN A 179 -18.79 -17.62 0.27
C ASN A 179 -18.59 -17.12 1.71
N ARG A 180 -17.52 -17.53 2.38
CA ARG A 180 -17.13 -17.04 3.71
C ARG A 180 -16.06 -15.94 3.66
N PHE A 181 -15.58 -15.59 2.47
CA PHE A 181 -14.55 -14.58 2.28
C PHE A 181 -15.12 -13.27 1.73
N HIS A 182 -14.59 -12.18 2.23
CA HIS A 182 -14.86 -10.84 1.76
C HIS A 182 -13.53 -10.20 1.31
N SER A 183 -13.37 -10.04 0.00
CA SER A 183 -12.21 -9.36 -0.58
C SER A 183 -12.43 -7.84 -0.50
N ILE A 184 -11.49 -7.10 0.08
CA ILE A 184 -11.57 -5.64 0.21
C ILE A 184 -10.25 -5.02 -0.28
N VAL A 185 -10.35 -3.97 -1.09
CA VAL A 185 -9.22 -3.12 -1.49
C VAL A 185 -9.38 -1.75 -0.87
N VAL A 186 -8.38 -1.32 -0.09
CA VAL A 186 -8.43 -0.04 0.60
C VAL A 186 -7.30 0.88 0.13
N PHE A 187 -7.67 2.03 -0.43
CA PHE A 187 -6.73 3.09 -0.74
C PHE A 187 -6.57 4.00 0.49
N THR A 188 -5.37 3.97 1.08
CA THR A 188 -5.14 4.51 2.43
C THR A 188 -4.52 5.91 2.45
N HIS A 189 -4.02 6.44 1.33
CA HIS A 189 -3.51 7.80 1.29
C HIS A 189 -4.65 8.83 1.34
N ARG A 190 -4.52 9.85 2.20
CA ARG A 190 -5.56 10.89 2.41
C ARG A 190 -5.96 11.66 1.14
N ASP A 191 -4.99 11.86 0.22
CA ASP A 191 -5.19 12.61 -1.03
C ASP A 191 -5.50 11.66 -2.22
N CYS A 192 -5.88 10.42 -1.93
CA CYS A 192 -6.33 9.46 -2.94
C CYS A 192 -7.76 9.76 -3.37
N GLN A 193 -8.02 9.68 -4.67
CA GLN A 193 -9.35 9.84 -5.26
C GLN A 193 -9.62 8.73 -6.28
N LEU A 194 -10.70 8.00 -6.09
CA LEU A 194 -11.20 7.02 -7.07
C LEU A 194 -11.97 7.78 -8.16
N ARG A 195 -11.55 7.65 -9.42
CA ARG A 195 -12.07 8.45 -10.56
C ARG A 195 -12.88 7.65 -11.56
N THR A 196 -13.01 6.35 -11.36
CA THR A 196 -13.87 5.46 -12.13
C THR A 196 -14.90 4.82 -11.20
N GLU A 197 -15.99 4.35 -11.76
CA GLU A 197 -16.94 3.54 -11.02
C GLU A 197 -16.30 2.19 -10.67
N LEU A 198 -16.29 1.86 -9.38
CA LEU A 198 -15.66 0.68 -8.81
C LEU A 198 -16.66 -0.03 -7.89
N PRO A 199 -16.55 -1.35 -7.71
CA PRO A 199 -17.40 -2.06 -6.78
C PRO A 199 -17.20 -1.59 -5.33
N ALA A 200 -18.22 -1.73 -4.49
CA ALA A 200 -18.26 -1.20 -3.12
C ALA A 200 -17.13 -1.71 -2.21
N ASN A 201 -16.56 -2.88 -2.53
CA ASN A 201 -15.40 -3.45 -1.84
C ASN A 201 -14.05 -2.79 -2.21
N VAL A 202 -14.06 -1.78 -3.10
CA VAL A 202 -12.91 -0.89 -3.37
C VAL A 202 -13.23 0.47 -2.77
N CYS A 203 -12.55 0.85 -1.71
CA CYS A 203 -12.91 2.01 -0.92
C CYS A 203 -11.70 2.82 -0.44
N LEU A 204 -11.98 4.01 0.08
CA LEU A 204 -11.01 4.80 0.84
C LEU A 204 -11.07 4.43 2.32
N THR A 205 -10.03 4.77 3.10
CA THR A 205 -9.94 4.47 4.55
C THR A 205 -11.21 4.80 5.33
N LYS A 206 -11.82 5.96 5.09
CA LYS A 206 -13.03 6.37 5.80
C LYS A 206 -14.25 5.48 5.57
N GLN A 207 -14.27 4.71 4.48
CA GLN A 207 -15.37 3.83 4.09
C GLN A 207 -15.12 2.38 4.52
N PHE A 208 -13.87 2.04 4.89
CA PHE A 208 -13.45 0.67 5.15
C PHE A 208 -14.19 0.03 6.34
N ILE A 209 -14.16 0.65 7.51
CA ILE A 209 -14.83 0.10 8.70
C ILE A 209 -16.37 0.03 8.53
N PRO A 210 -17.05 1.08 8.02
CA PRO A 210 -18.47 0.99 7.66
C PRO A 210 -18.78 -0.17 6.70
N TYR A 211 -17.89 -0.41 5.71
CA TYR A 211 -18.06 -1.53 4.79
C TYR A 211 -17.93 -2.89 5.50
N VAL A 212 -16.99 -3.07 6.42
CA VAL A 212 -16.86 -4.30 7.22
C VAL A 212 -18.10 -4.51 8.11
N GLN A 213 -18.59 -3.45 8.74
CA GLN A 213 -19.70 -3.51 9.68
C GLN A 213 -21.09 -3.72 9.04
N GLN A 214 -21.22 -3.60 7.73
CA GLN A 214 -22.49 -3.95 7.05
C GLN A 214 -22.79 -5.45 7.07
N PHE A 215 -21.77 -6.29 7.26
CA PHE A 215 -21.93 -7.75 7.39
C PHE A 215 -22.33 -8.09 8.83
N THR A 216 -23.61 -8.32 9.03
CA THR A 216 -24.20 -8.56 10.37
C THR A 216 -24.70 -9.99 10.58
N LYS A 217 -24.85 -10.77 9.49
CA LYS A 217 -25.31 -12.16 9.56
C LYS A 217 -24.12 -13.08 9.85
N PRO A 218 -24.14 -13.83 10.99
CA PRO A 218 -23.11 -14.82 11.27
C PRO A 218 -23.14 -15.95 10.24
N ILE A 219 -21.95 -16.25 9.66
CA ILE A 219 -21.75 -17.32 8.68
C ILE A 219 -20.62 -18.29 9.10
N ILE A 220 -19.87 -17.98 10.15
CA ILE A 220 -18.80 -18.80 10.72
C ILE A 220 -19.13 -19.09 12.19
N ALA A 221 -19.15 -20.38 12.55
CA ALA A 221 -19.41 -20.80 13.93
C ALA A 221 -18.20 -20.52 14.86
N PRO A 222 -18.39 -20.35 16.18
CA PRO A 222 -17.31 -19.99 17.11
C PRO A 222 -16.15 -21.00 17.13
N ASP A 223 -16.41 -22.28 17.06
CA ASP A 223 -15.39 -23.33 16.99
C ASP A 223 -14.55 -23.24 15.70
N GLN A 224 -15.19 -22.90 14.59
CA GLN A 224 -14.51 -22.67 13.32
C GLN A 224 -13.63 -21.41 13.37
N ILE A 225 -14.09 -20.32 14.02
CA ILE A 225 -13.29 -19.12 14.24
C ILE A 225 -12.02 -19.47 15.02
N GLN A 226 -12.16 -20.21 16.15
CA GLN A 226 -11.02 -20.63 16.95
C GLN A 226 -10.03 -21.47 16.15
N ARG A 227 -10.51 -22.40 15.32
CA ARG A 227 -9.66 -23.21 14.43
C ARG A 227 -8.94 -22.35 13.41
N ILE A 228 -9.63 -21.41 12.76
CA ILE A 228 -9.03 -20.49 11.77
C ILE A 228 -7.95 -19.64 12.45
N CYS A 229 -8.26 -19.04 13.59
CA CYS A 229 -7.30 -18.24 14.34
C CYS A 229 -6.06 -19.06 14.74
N LYS A 230 -6.25 -20.30 15.21
CA LYS A 230 -5.13 -21.22 15.53
C LYS A 230 -4.25 -21.50 14.32
N ILE A 231 -4.84 -21.72 13.12
CA ILE A 231 -4.06 -21.93 11.88
C ILE A 231 -3.28 -20.67 11.52
N LEU A 232 -3.93 -19.49 11.53
CA LEU A 232 -3.29 -18.23 11.13
C LEU A 232 -2.25 -17.72 12.13
N SER A 233 -2.31 -18.17 13.39
CA SER A 233 -1.32 -17.85 14.44
C SER A 233 -0.07 -18.74 14.41
N GLN A 234 0.08 -19.64 13.45
CA GLN A 234 1.26 -20.49 13.38
C GLN A 234 2.48 -19.65 13.02
N PRO A 235 3.62 -19.78 13.75
CA PRO A 235 4.84 -18.99 13.51
C PRO A 235 5.40 -19.17 12.09
N GLU A 236 5.09 -20.31 11.45
CA GLU A 236 5.49 -20.61 10.08
C GLU A 236 4.92 -19.65 9.04
N TRP A 237 3.85 -18.91 9.35
CA TRP A 237 3.26 -17.92 8.44
C TRP A 237 3.81 -16.51 8.63
N GLU A 238 4.52 -16.23 9.73
CA GLU A 238 5.07 -14.89 9.96
C GLU A 238 6.06 -14.49 8.88
N ALA A 239 5.94 -13.25 8.39
CA ALA A 239 6.88 -12.69 7.42
C ALA A 239 8.17 -12.22 8.12
N THR A 240 8.98 -13.19 8.61
CA THR A 240 10.33 -12.88 9.09
C THR A 240 11.18 -12.31 7.96
N PRO A 241 12.27 -11.56 8.25
CA PRO A 241 13.15 -11.03 7.21
C PRO A 241 13.64 -12.11 6.23
N GLU A 242 13.94 -13.30 6.71
CA GLU A 242 14.42 -14.45 5.92
C GLU A 242 13.31 -14.96 4.99
N ARG A 243 12.09 -15.14 5.51
CA ARG A 243 10.94 -15.59 4.70
C ARG A 243 10.54 -14.55 3.67
N LEU A 244 10.58 -13.28 4.03
CA LEU A 244 10.31 -12.19 3.10
C LEU A 244 11.34 -12.18 1.96
N ALA A 245 12.63 -12.35 2.27
CA ALA A 245 13.67 -12.45 1.26
C ALA A 245 13.44 -13.65 0.30
N GLN A 246 13.10 -14.82 0.83
CA GLN A 246 12.76 -16.01 0.06
C GLN A 246 11.52 -15.78 -0.83
N HIS A 247 10.48 -15.14 -0.28
CA HIS A 247 9.28 -14.81 -1.02
C HIS A 247 9.59 -13.87 -2.21
N ILE A 248 10.33 -12.79 -1.98
CA ILE A 248 10.74 -11.84 -3.03
C ILE A 248 11.58 -12.56 -4.10
N GLN A 249 12.51 -13.41 -3.70
CA GLN A 249 13.32 -14.20 -4.64
C GLN A 249 12.44 -15.10 -5.51
N SER A 250 11.44 -15.77 -4.94
CA SER A 250 10.49 -16.62 -5.67
C SER A 250 9.64 -15.85 -6.67
N LEU A 251 9.29 -14.60 -6.38
CA LEU A 251 8.56 -13.73 -7.30
C LEU A 251 9.39 -13.35 -8.52
N ASN A 252 10.69 -13.10 -8.34
CA ASN A 252 11.62 -12.71 -9.41
C ASN A 252 12.00 -13.88 -10.33
N GLN A 253 11.76 -15.12 -9.93
CA GLN A 253 12.04 -16.33 -10.71
C GLN A 253 10.84 -16.82 -11.54
N ARG A 254 9.68 -16.15 -11.44
CA ARG A 254 8.51 -16.48 -12.25
C ARG A 254 8.74 -16.01 -13.70
N PRO A 255 8.51 -16.88 -14.71
CA PRO A 255 8.64 -16.54 -16.12
C PRO A 255 7.65 -15.46 -16.57
#